data_81c34f677e5b58c1e91985502b9bc84d
#
_entry.id   81c34f677e5b58c1e91985502b9bc84d
#
_cell.length_a   1.000
_cell.length_b   1.000
_cell.length_c   1.000
_cell.angle_alpha   90.00
_cell.angle_beta   90.00
_cell.angle_gamma   90.00
#
_symmetry.space_group_name_H-M   'P 1'
#
loop_
_entity.id
_entity.type
_entity.pdbx_description
1 polymer ?
#
loop_
_entity_poly.entity_id
_entity_poly.type
_entity_poly.pdbx_seq_one_letter_code
_entity_poly.pdbx_strand_id
1 'polypeptide(L)'
;YLQEHRLMAPLVDPNDLRERLKKIQFENLESSIFISSSKTNIPNINIHSSAMDVSVKGVHSFTGEIDYTLGFALRDLRKSREVEFGSIEDDGLGTMFFLAMDGTLENPVYSYDRTAHKSHRRQALKDEAKRIKDAIQNHEEKTVKKAEGKFEEKTEEKQKRTNEQKSNDLNDIEDDDF
;
A
#
# COMPACT_ATOMS: atom_id res chain seq x y z
N TYR A 1 3.48 27.90 -6.77
CA TYR A 1 3.73 27.53 -5.36
C TYR A 1 4.79 26.42 -5.22
N LEU A 2 4.63 25.26 -5.88
CA LEU A 2 5.60 24.14 -5.79
C LEU A 2 7.03 24.54 -6.17
N GLN A 3 7.17 25.45 -7.14
CA GLN A 3 8.47 25.97 -7.60
C GLN A 3 9.11 26.94 -6.59
N GLU A 4 8.28 27.68 -5.86
CA GLU A 4 8.73 28.67 -4.87
C GLU A 4 8.99 28.05 -3.50
N HIS A 5 8.45 26.85 -3.27
CA HIS A 5 8.63 26.16 -2.00
C HIS A 5 10.08 25.67 -1.85
N ARG A 6 10.78 26.15 -0.80
CA ARG A 6 12.21 25.91 -0.58
C ARG A 6 12.67 24.46 -0.67
N LEU A 7 11.82 23.51 -0.25
CA LEU A 7 12.14 22.09 -0.26
C LEU A 7 11.84 21.44 -1.62
N MET A 8 10.91 22.00 -2.40
CA MET A 8 10.43 21.39 -3.64
C MET A 8 11.10 21.97 -4.89
N ALA A 9 11.51 23.25 -4.84
CA ALA A 9 12.14 23.93 -5.98
C ALA A 9 13.30 23.14 -6.61
N PRO A 10 14.22 22.52 -5.85
CA PRO A 10 15.32 21.77 -6.46
C PRO A 10 14.92 20.38 -6.98
N LEU A 11 13.73 19.89 -6.64
CA LEU A 11 13.26 18.55 -6.99
C LEU A 11 12.31 18.52 -8.20
N VAL A 12 11.63 19.64 -8.47
CA VAL A 12 10.64 19.77 -9.52
C VAL A 12 11.24 20.50 -10.71
N ASP A 13 11.28 19.85 -11.87
CA ASP A 13 11.56 20.53 -13.12
C ASP A 13 10.23 21.13 -13.67
N PRO A 14 10.09 22.46 -13.67
CA PRO A 14 8.84 23.11 -14.08
C PRO A 14 8.47 22.86 -15.53
N ASN A 15 9.46 22.71 -16.40
CA ASN A 15 9.23 22.52 -17.83
C ASN A 15 8.79 21.07 -18.11
N ASP A 16 9.45 20.09 -17.48
CA ASP A 16 9.08 18.69 -17.59
C ASP A 16 7.64 18.45 -17.05
N LEU A 17 7.34 18.97 -15.86
CA LEU A 17 5.99 18.87 -15.29
C LEU A 17 4.93 19.53 -16.17
N ARG A 18 5.22 20.71 -16.72
CA ARG A 18 4.30 21.41 -17.63
C ARG A 18 4.02 20.61 -18.90
N GLU A 19 5.04 19.99 -19.49
CA GLU A 19 4.86 19.18 -20.71
C GLU A 19 4.04 17.91 -20.43
N ARG A 20 4.27 17.26 -19.28
CA ARG A 20 3.46 16.12 -18.84
C ARG A 20 1.99 16.50 -18.63
N LEU A 21 1.74 17.64 -17.99
CA LEU A 21 0.38 18.15 -17.75
C LEU A 21 -0.35 18.57 -19.02
N LYS A 22 0.33 19.02 -20.07
CA LYS A 22 -0.31 19.33 -21.36
C LYS A 22 -0.93 18.12 -22.06
N LYS A 23 -0.40 16.93 -21.79
CA LYS A 23 -0.83 15.67 -22.41
C LYS A 23 -1.40 14.69 -21.38
N ILE A 24 -1.93 15.22 -20.27
CA ILE A 24 -2.45 14.40 -19.18
C ILE A 24 -3.61 13.53 -19.63
N GLN A 25 -3.57 12.26 -19.27
CA GLN A 25 -4.65 11.30 -19.42
C GLN A 25 -5.00 10.77 -18.05
N PHE A 26 -6.28 10.71 -17.74
CA PHE A 26 -6.77 10.19 -16.48
C PHE A 26 -7.25 8.75 -16.66
N GLU A 27 -7.02 7.93 -15.67
CA GLU A 27 -7.69 6.64 -15.55
C GLU A 27 -9.14 6.83 -15.11
N ASN A 28 -9.92 5.74 -15.15
CA ASN A 28 -11.30 5.78 -14.68
C ASN A 28 -11.34 6.20 -13.21
N LEU A 29 -12.08 7.26 -12.91
CA LEU A 29 -12.25 7.79 -11.56
C LEU A 29 -13.67 7.52 -11.08
N GLU A 30 -13.78 6.69 -10.05
CA GLU A 30 -15.04 6.47 -9.34
C GLU A 30 -14.92 6.93 -7.90
N SER A 31 -15.84 7.76 -7.47
CA SER A 31 -15.86 8.26 -6.09
C SER A 31 -17.27 8.63 -5.65
N SER A 32 -17.50 8.54 -4.35
CA SER A 32 -18.73 9.02 -3.71
C SER A 32 -18.46 10.37 -3.06
N ILE A 33 -19.22 11.38 -3.46
CA ILE A 33 -19.20 12.70 -2.82
C ILE A 33 -20.47 12.87 -1.98
N PHE A 34 -20.36 13.60 -0.88
CA PHE A 34 -21.47 13.81 0.04
C PHE A 34 -21.84 15.29 0.06
N ILE A 35 -23.13 15.58 -0.17
CA ILE A 35 -23.64 16.95 -0.14
C ILE A 35 -24.52 17.10 1.11
N SER A 36 -24.17 18.04 1.97
CA SER A 36 -24.94 18.38 3.16
C SER A 36 -24.72 19.82 3.57
N SER A 37 -25.75 20.49 4.09
CA SER A 37 -25.62 21.83 4.62
C SER A 37 -24.93 22.84 3.70
N SER A 38 -25.31 22.85 2.42
CA SER A 38 -24.70 23.71 1.38
C SER A 38 -23.19 23.50 1.18
N LYS A 39 -22.69 22.32 1.52
CA LYS A 39 -21.29 21.91 1.32
C LYS A 39 -21.22 20.57 0.62
N THR A 40 -20.24 20.44 -0.24
CA THR A 40 -19.82 19.19 -0.87
C THR A 40 -18.60 18.67 -0.12
N ASN A 41 -18.72 17.49 0.49
CA ASN A 41 -17.61 16.81 1.11
C ASN A 41 -17.01 15.82 0.11
N ILE A 42 -15.72 15.97 -0.16
CA ILE A 42 -14.92 15.11 -1.00
C ILE A 42 -14.08 14.22 -0.07
N PRO A 43 -14.40 12.92 0.01
CA PRO A 43 -13.57 12.00 0.78
C PRO A 43 -12.19 11.90 0.15
N ASN A 44 -11.27 11.15 0.80
CA ASN A 44 -9.96 10.94 0.19
C ASN A 44 -10.11 10.15 -1.12
N ILE A 45 -9.88 10.82 -2.24
CA ILE A 45 -9.94 10.29 -3.60
C ILE A 45 -8.52 10.21 -4.14
N ASN A 46 -8.14 9.07 -4.70
CA ASN A 46 -6.88 8.93 -5.43
C ASN A 46 -7.16 9.06 -6.93
N ILE A 47 -6.52 10.01 -7.56
CA ILE A 47 -6.62 10.30 -8.98
C ILE A 47 -5.34 9.82 -9.63
N HIS A 48 -5.45 8.79 -10.47
CA HIS A 48 -4.34 8.25 -11.24
C HIS A 48 -4.30 8.90 -12.62
N SER A 49 -3.14 9.38 -13.02
CA SER A 49 -2.96 9.99 -14.33
C SER A 49 -1.59 9.69 -14.92
N SER A 50 -1.47 9.89 -16.25
CA SER A 50 -0.20 9.73 -16.96
C SER A 50 0.89 10.71 -16.53
N ALA A 51 0.53 11.81 -15.86
CA ALA A 51 1.47 12.82 -15.41
C ALA A 51 1.92 12.62 -13.97
N MET A 52 0.98 12.33 -13.07
CA MET A 52 1.22 12.10 -11.64
C MET A 52 -0.01 11.54 -10.96
N ASP A 53 0.19 10.90 -9.83
CA ASP A 53 -0.88 10.49 -8.93
C ASP A 53 -1.14 11.58 -7.90
N VAL A 54 -2.43 11.88 -7.68
CA VAL A 54 -2.87 12.91 -6.74
C VAL A 54 -3.92 12.36 -5.81
N SER A 55 -3.71 12.47 -4.50
CA SER A 55 -4.78 12.26 -3.52
C SER A 55 -5.44 13.61 -3.21
N VAL A 56 -6.77 13.63 -3.22
CA VAL A 56 -7.57 14.83 -2.97
C VAL A 56 -8.59 14.55 -1.89
N LYS A 57 -8.67 15.40 -0.89
CA LYS A 57 -9.76 15.40 0.09
C LYS A 57 -10.12 16.82 0.47
N GLY A 58 -11.35 17.07 0.90
CA GLY A 58 -11.71 18.39 1.40
C GLY A 58 -13.18 18.72 1.30
N VAL A 59 -13.46 19.99 1.43
CA VAL A 59 -14.82 20.53 1.44
C VAL A 59 -14.91 21.70 0.47
N HIS A 60 -16.02 21.75 -0.25
CA HIS A 60 -16.38 22.88 -1.11
C HIS A 60 -17.74 23.42 -0.70
N SER A 61 -17.79 24.67 -0.30
CA SER A 61 -19.05 25.37 0.00
C SER A 61 -19.73 25.85 -1.29
N PHE A 62 -21.05 25.85 -1.33
CA PHE A 62 -21.81 26.44 -2.44
C PHE A 62 -21.62 27.96 -2.56
N THR A 63 -21.04 28.60 -1.55
CA THR A 63 -20.60 29.99 -1.60
C THR A 63 -19.25 30.20 -2.29
N GLY A 64 -18.62 29.11 -2.75
CA GLY A 64 -17.33 29.15 -3.47
C GLY A 64 -16.11 29.01 -2.57
N GLU A 65 -16.29 28.88 -1.25
CA GLU A 65 -15.20 28.62 -0.31
C GLU A 65 -14.71 27.18 -0.46
N ILE A 66 -13.40 26.99 -0.40
CA ILE A 66 -12.73 25.70 -0.52
C ILE A 66 -11.77 25.47 0.64
N ASP A 67 -11.66 24.21 1.04
CA ASP A 67 -10.67 23.70 1.98
C ASP A 67 -10.27 22.30 1.47
N TYR A 68 -9.16 22.24 0.72
CA TYR A 68 -8.66 21.00 0.13
C TYR A 68 -7.28 20.68 0.64
N THR A 69 -7.04 19.39 0.82
CA THR A 69 -5.69 18.82 0.95
C THR A 69 -5.39 18.00 -0.30
N LEU A 70 -4.30 18.34 -0.98
CA LEU A 70 -3.77 17.65 -2.15
C LEU A 70 -2.50 16.91 -1.74
N GLY A 71 -2.42 15.62 -1.99
CA GLY A 71 -1.23 14.82 -1.76
C GLY A 71 -0.60 14.38 -3.06
N PHE A 72 0.72 14.51 -3.19
CA PHE A 72 1.48 14.12 -4.37
C PHE A 72 2.61 13.19 -3.97
N ALA A 73 2.83 12.12 -4.73
CA ALA A 73 4.05 11.35 -4.58
C ALA A 73 5.25 12.17 -5.08
N LEU A 74 6.24 12.34 -4.24
CA LEU A 74 7.42 13.16 -4.57
C LEU A 74 8.17 12.63 -5.79
N ARG A 75 8.16 11.33 -6.02
CA ARG A 75 8.72 10.69 -7.21
C ARG A 75 8.11 11.23 -8.50
N ASP A 76 6.78 11.45 -8.52
CA ASP A 76 6.04 11.88 -9.69
C ASP A 76 6.33 13.36 -10.04
N LEU A 77 6.79 14.13 -9.07
CA LEU A 77 7.19 15.51 -9.23
C LEU A 77 8.64 15.67 -9.73
N ARG A 78 9.45 14.61 -9.58
CA ARG A 78 10.85 14.63 -10.04
C ARG A 78 10.92 14.40 -11.53
N LYS A 79 11.99 14.94 -12.15
CA LYS A 79 12.34 14.62 -13.54
C LYS A 79 12.52 13.10 -13.65
N SER A 80 11.92 12.50 -14.67
CA SER A 80 12.14 11.10 -15.02
C SER A 80 13.64 10.88 -15.27
N ARG A 81 14.34 10.26 -14.33
CA ARG A 81 15.66 9.70 -14.57
C ARG A 81 15.43 8.27 -15.04
N GLU A 82 15.82 7.99 -16.26
CA GLU A 82 16.07 6.61 -16.68
C GLU A 82 17.11 6.03 -15.74
N VAL A 83 16.67 5.17 -14.83
CA VAL A 83 17.58 4.44 -13.95
C VAL A 83 18.04 3.23 -14.75
N GLU A 84 19.30 3.21 -15.12
CA GLU A 84 19.97 2.14 -15.88
C GLU A 84 19.98 0.78 -15.13
N PHE A 85 19.51 0.75 -13.91
CA PHE A 85 19.37 -0.40 -13.02
C PHE A 85 17.94 -0.58 -12.52
N GLY A 86 17.11 -1.27 -13.30
CA GLY A 86 15.81 -1.82 -12.89
C GLY A 86 14.82 -0.82 -12.28
N SER A 87 13.55 -1.04 -12.48
CA SER A 87 12.51 -0.30 -11.76
C SER A 87 12.56 -0.71 -10.28
N ILE A 88 12.87 0.22 -9.40
CA ILE A 88 12.63 0.01 -7.96
C ILE A 88 11.11 0.03 -7.80
N GLU A 89 10.52 -1.13 -7.50
CA GLU A 89 9.12 -1.19 -7.12
C GLU A 89 8.92 -0.29 -5.91
N ASP A 90 7.96 0.63 -6.04
CA ASP A 90 7.60 1.52 -4.95
C ASP A 90 6.85 0.71 -3.89
N ASP A 91 7.45 0.61 -2.72
CA ASP A 91 6.86 -0.05 -1.55
C ASP A 91 5.69 0.73 -0.93
N GLY A 92 5.26 1.83 -1.55
CA GLY A 92 4.21 2.73 -1.05
C GLY A 92 4.66 3.60 0.14
N LEU A 93 5.92 3.49 0.57
CA LEU A 93 6.54 4.32 1.61
C LEU A 93 7.16 5.59 1.05
N GLY A 94 6.97 5.86 -0.25
CA GLY A 94 7.47 7.04 -0.94
C GLY A 94 7.12 8.33 -0.19
N THR A 95 8.02 9.29 -0.21
CA THR A 95 7.79 10.60 0.41
C THR A 95 6.64 11.32 -0.29
N MET A 96 5.53 11.52 0.44
CA MET A 96 4.40 12.33 -0.02
C MET A 96 4.58 13.78 0.35
N PHE A 97 4.20 14.66 -0.56
CA PHE A 97 4.09 16.10 -0.32
C PHE A 97 2.61 16.49 -0.24
N PHE A 98 2.24 17.23 0.80
CA PHE A 98 0.86 17.66 1.01
C PHE A 98 0.74 19.17 0.89
N LEU A 99 -0.20 19.60 0.07
CA LEU A 99 -0.55 20.98 -0.20
C LEU A 99 -1.97 21.25 0.31
N ALA A 100 -2.12 22.20 1.21
CA ALA A 100 -3.42 22.77 1.53
C ALA A 100 -3.78 23.83 0.51
N MET A 101 -5.04 23.84 0.09
CA MET A 101 -5.60 24.83 -0.82
C MET A 101 -6.87 25.37 -0.19
N ASP A 102 -6.79 26.57 0.35
CA ASP A 102 -7.84 27.29 1.06
C ASP A 102 -8.32 28.50 0.28
N GLY A 103 -9.34 29.18 0.78
CA GLY A 103 -9.87 30.42 0.21
C GLY A 103 -11.07 30.18 -0.69
N THR A 104 -11.04 30.70 -1.92
CA THR A 104 -12.11 30.51 -2.91
C THR A 104 -11.56 29.93 -4.19
N LEU A 105 -12.44 29.31 -5.00
CA LEU A 105 -12.03 28.79 -6.32
C LEU A 105 -11.40 29.84 -7.22
N GLU A 106 -11.84 31.08 -7.10
CA GLU A 106 -11.32 32.21 -7.90
C GLU A 106 -9.95 32.69 -7.37
N ASN A 107 -9.76 32.63 -6.05
CA ASN A 107 -8.55 33.10 -5.39
C ASN A 107 -8.06 32.05 -4.37
N PRO A 108 -7.50 30.92 -4.83
CA PRO A 108 -7.00 29.89 -3.94
C PRO A 108 -5.69 30.31 -3.27
N VAL A 109 -5.58 30.00 -1.99
CA VAL A 109 -4.36 30.19 -1.18
C VAL A 109 -3.73 28.83 -0.94
N TYR A 110 -2.46 28.70 -1.28
CA TYR A 110 -1.71 27.44 -1.15
C TYR A 110 -0.73 27.51 0.00
N SER A 111 -0.67 26.44 0.77
CA SER A 111 0.29 26.30 1.86
C SER A 111 0.74 24.83 2.00
N TYR A 112 1.89 24.60 2.64
CA TYR A 112 2.35 23.25 2.94
C TYR A 112 1.58 22.67 4.14
N ASP A 113 0.87 21.56 3.92
CA ASP A 113 0.11 20.89 4.98
C ASP A 113 1.01 19.94 5.81
N ARG A 114 1.60 20.50 6.88
CA ARG A 114 2.42 19.74 7.82
C ARG A 114 1.61 18.69 8.59
N THR A 115 0.34 18.95 8.82
CA THR A 115 -0.54 18.07 9.58
C THR A 115 -0.89 16.83 8.77
N ALA A 116 -1.26 17.01 7.51
CA ALA A 116 -1.51 15.91 6.59
C ALA A 116 -0.24 15.07 6.39
N HIS A 117 0.92 15.69 6.18
CA HIS A 117 2.19 14.98 6.06
C HIS A 117 2.49 14.14 7.32
N LYS A 118 2.33 14.70 8.51
CA LYS A 118 2.57 13.99 9.76
C LYS A 118 1.58 12.84 10.00
N SER A 119 0.31 13.03 9.66
CA SER A 119 -0.71 11.99 9.78
C SER A 119 -0.48 10.85 8.79
N HIS A 120 -0.14 11.16 7.54
CA HIS A 120 0.21 10.17 6.53
C HIS A 120 1.40 9.31 6.97
N ARG A 121 2.48 9.95 7.42
CA ARG A 121 3.67 9.23 7.92
C ARG A 121 3.34 8.31 9.10
N ARG A 122 2.49 8.76 10.03
CA ARG A 122 2.04 7.93 11.15
C ARG A 122 1.23 6.72 10.70
N GLN A 123 0.38 6.92 9.70
CA GLN A 123 -0.43 5.83 9.15
C GLN A 123 0.47 4.82 8.42
N ALA A 124 1.36 5.27 7.56
CA ALA A 124 2.31 4.40 6.87
C ALA A 124 3.13 3.53 7.83
N LEU A 125 3.63 4.09 8.93
CA LEU A 125 4.34 3.33 9.96
C LEU A 125 3.46 2.29 10.66
N LYS A 126 2.18 2.58 10.89
CA LYS A 126 1.23 1.61 11.48
C LYS A 126 0.93 0.47 10.51
N ASP A 127 0.73 0.79 9.24
CA ASP A 127 0.42 -0.18 8.21
C ASP A 127 1.62 -1.12 7.98
N GLU A 128 2.83 -0.58 8.00
CA GLU A 128 4.07 -1.37 7.93
C GLU A 128 4.23 -2.29 9.14
N ALA A 129 4.04 -1.77 10.35
CA ALA A 129 4.08 -2.59 11.57
C ALA A 129 3.03 -3.71 11.54
N LYS A 130 1.85 -3.45 10.99
CA LYS A 130 0.81 -4.47 10.81
C LYS A 130 1.25 -5.53 9.79
N ARG A 131 1.78 -5.13 8.63
CA ARG A 131 2.28 -6.06 7.61
C ARG A 131 3.36 -6.98 8.16
N ILE A 132 4.31 -6.44 8.93
CA ILE A 132 5.37 -7.22 9.58
C ILE A 132 4.77 -8.24 10.56
N LYS A 133 3.82 -7.80 11.40
CA LYS A 133 3.14 -8.69 12.35
C LYS A 133 2.38 -9.82 11.64
N ASP A 134 1.63 -9.49 10.60
CA ASP A 134 0.86 -10.46 9.83
C ASP A 134 1.80 -11.46 9.11
N ALA A 135 2.94 -10.98 8.60
CA ALA A 135 3.95 -11.85 7.98
C ALA A 135 4.58 -12.82 8.98
N ILE A 136 4.89 -12.38 10.21
CA ILE A 136 5.42 -13.23 11.28
C ILE A 136 4.39 -14.30 11.67
N GLN A 137 3.14 -13.93 11.91
CA GLN A 137 2.07 -14.87 12.27
C GLN A 137 1.85 -15.92 11.17
N ASN A 138 1.79 -15.51 9.92
CA ASN A 138 1.66 -16.43 8.79
C ASN A 138 2.86 -17.38 8.65
N HIS A 139 4.06 -16.93 9.02
CA HIS A 139 5.25 -17.79 9.00
C HIS A 139 5.21 -18.81 10.14
N GLU A 140 4.78 -18.41 11.35
CA GLU A 140 4.62 -19.29 12.51
C GLU A 140 3.58 -20.37 12.24
N GLU A 141 2.40 -20.01 11.71
CA GLU A 141 1.36 -20.98 11.35
C GLU A 141 1.83 -22.01 10.32
N LYS A 142 2.59 -21.57 9.30
CA LYS A 142 3.14 -22.49 8.30
C LYS A 142 4.18 -23.43 8.87
N THR A 143 4.99 -22.98 9.82
CA THR A 143 6.00 -23.81 10.48
C THR A 143 5.36 -24.83 11.41
N VAL A 144 4.31 -24.46 12.16
CA VAL A 144 3.56 -25.37 13.02
C VAL A 144 2.88 -26.47 12.19
N LYS A 145 2.12 -26.10 11.16
CA LYS A 145 1.47 -27.07 10.25
C LYS A 145 2.45 -28.05 9.59
N LYS A 146 3.64 -27.55 9.21
CA LYS A 146 4.69 -28.41 8.64
C LYS A 146 5.30 -29.36 9.67
N ALA A 147 5.39 -28.96 10.93
CA ALA A 147 5.86 -29.79 12.02
C ALA A 147 4.84 -30.86 12.40
N GLU A 148 3.56 -30.50 12.48
CA GLU A 148 2.45 -31.43 12.74
C GLU A 148 2.33 -32.50 11.66
N GLY A 149 2.34 -32.12 10.37
CA GLY A 149 2.29 -33.06 9.26
C GLY A 149 3.46 -34.06 9.25
N LYS A 150 4.68 -33.62 9.61
CA LYS A 150 5.83 -34.54 9.75
C LYS A 150 5.72 -35.47 10.94
N PHE A 151 5.02 -35.06 11.98
CA PHE A 151 4.80 -35.90 13.17
C PHE A 151 3.76 -36.98 12.87
N GLU A 152 2.69 -36.62 12.18
CA GLU A 152 1.66 -37.59 11.74
C GLU A 152 2.24 -38.66 10.81
N GLU A 153 3.01 -38.24 9.79
CA GLU A 153 3.67 -39.16 8.84
C GLU A 153 4.59 -40.17 9.55
N LYS A 154 5.39 -39.71 10.50
CA LYS A 154 6.26 -40.60 11.31
C LYS A 154 5.48 -41.54 12.23
N THR A 155 4.32 -41.14 12.68
CA THR A 155 3.47 -41.95 13.56
C THR A 155 2.79 -43.06 12.76
N GLU A 156 2.31 -42.74 11.56
CA GLU A 156 1.74 -43.72 10.64
C GLU A 156 2.79 -44.76 10.16
N GLU A 157 3.99 -44.31 9.86
CA GLU A 157 5.09 -45.19 9.44
C GLU A 157 5.50 -46.15 10.58
N LYS A 158 5.53 -45.68 11.83
CA LYS A 158 5.77 -46.55 13.00
C LYS A 158 4.66 -47.58 13.20
N GLN A 159 3.40 -47.17 13.04
CA GLN A 159 2.26 -48.11 13.19
C GLN A 159 2.26 -49.17 12.10
N LYS A 160 2.57 -48.81 10.86
CA LYS A 160 2.73 -49.79 9.76
C LYS A 160 3.82 -50.81 10.06
N ARG A 161 5.00 -50.39 10.48
CA ARG A 161 6.11 -51.28 10.82
C ARG A 161 5.77 -52.21 11.98
N THR A 162 5.03 -51.75 12.98
CA THR A 162 4.61 -52.55 14.12
C THR A 162 3.56 -53.61 13.73
N ASN A 163 2.66 -53.25 12.78
CA ASN A 163 1.66 -54.20 12.28
C ASN A 163 2.28 -55.28 11.35
N GLU A 164 3.26 -54.91 10.51
CA GLU A 164 3.99 -55.82 9.66
C GLU A 164 4.83 -56.82 10.49
N GLN A 165 5.48 -56.39 11.59
CA GLN A 165 6.19 -57.27 12.49
C GLN A 165 5.23 -58.24 13.21
N LYS A 166 4.07 -57.78 13.68
CA LYS A 166 3.08 -58.68 14.32
C LYS A 166 2.52 -59.74 13.34
N SER A 167 2.35 -59.40 12.06
CA SER A 167 1.87 -60.37 11.06
C SER A 167 2.93 -61.41 10.70
N ASN A 168 4.22 -61.04 10.69
CA ASN A 168 5.29 -61.98 10.47
C ASN A 168 5.49 -62.93 11.69
N ASP A 169 5.43 -62.42 12.91
CA ASP A 169 5.52 -63.23 14.13
C ASP A 169 4.37 -64.26 14.28
N LEU A 170 3.20 -63.97 13.66
CA LEU A 170 2.06 -64.90 13.64
C LEU A 170 2.21 -66.00 12.61
N ASN A 171 2.88 -65.76 11.47
CA ASN A 171 3.10 -66.78 10.46
C ASN A 171 4.24 -67.74 10.81
N ASP A 172 5.18 -67.34 11.66
CA ASP A 172 6.28 -68.23 12.13
C ASP A 172 5.81 -69.22 13.20
N ILE A 173 4.58 -69.13 13.75
CA ILE A 173 4.05 -70.04 14.76
C ILE A 173 3.23 -71.18 14.15
N GLU A 174 2.83 -71.09 12.85
CA GLU A 174 2.01 -72.12 12.21
C GLU A 174 2.81 -73.27 11.51
N ASP A 175 4.14 -73.19 11.43
CA ASP A 175 4.96 -74.17 10.76
C ASP A 175 5.65 -75.22 11.65
N ASP A 176 5.38 -75.26 12.97
CA ASP A 176 6.07 -76.16 13.91
C ASP A 176 5.22 -77.33 14.43
N ASP A 177 4.10 -77.69 13.78
CA ASP A 177 3.30 -78.88 14.11
C ASP A 177 3.16 -79.80 12.88
N PHE A 178 4.25 -80.58 12.54
CA PHE A 178 4.17 -81.91 11.92
C PHE A 178 5.46 -82.69 12.11
#